data_92fb9966371140e98e9f68690c40106e
#
_entry.id   92fb9966371140e98e9f68690c40106e
#
_cell.length_a   1.000
_cell.length_b   1.000
_cell.length_c   1.000
_cell.angle_alpha   90.00
_cell.angle_beta   90.00
_cell.angle_gamma   90.00
#
_symmetry.space_group_name_H-M   'P 1'
#
loop_
_entity.id
_entity.type
_entity.pdbx_description
1 polymer ?
#
loop_
_entity_poly.entity_id
_entity_poly.type
_entity_poly.pdbx_seq_one_letter_code
_entity_poly.pdbx_strand_id
1 'polypeptide(L)'
;MNGKIWVLGDAVVDLLPDGEGRLLQCPGGAPANVAVGVARLGGDSGFIGRVGDDPFGRFMRHTLAQEQVDVNYMRLDAAQRTSTVVVDLDSHGERTFTFMVRPSADLFLQPEDLPPFAAGQWLHVCSIALSAEPSRSTTFAAMEAIKRAGGYVSFDPNIRSDLWQDPQDLRDCLDRALALADAIKLSEEELAFISGSDDIVSGIARLNARFQPTLLLVTQGKAGVQAALRGQVSHFPARPVVAVDTTGAGDAFVAGLLAGLAAHGIPDNLAALAPDLALAQTCGALATT
;
A
#
# COMPACT_ATOMS: atom_id res chain seq x y z
N MET A 1 19.45 7.43 12.02
CA MET A 1 18.47 8.36 11.38
C MET A 1 17.53 7.47 10.61
N ASN A 2 16.22 7.53 10.93
CA ASN A 2 15.24 6.74 10.20
C ASN A 2 15.20 7.21 8.74
N GLY A 3 15.25 6.28 7.80
CA GLY A 3 15.10 6.60 6.39
C GLY A 3 13.70 7.15 6.10
N LYS A 4 13.58 8.19 5.23
CA LYS A 4 12.28 8.71 4.82
C LYS A 4 11.51 7.65 4.04
N ILE A 5 10.22 7.52 4.33
CA ILE A 5 9.30 6.61 3.64
C ILE A 5 8.38 7.44 2.75
N TRP A 6 8.58 7.33 1.46
CA TRP A 6 7.66 7.87 0.46
C TRP A 6 6.58 6.85 0.16
N VAL A 7 5.34 7.28 0.17
CA VAL A 7 4.18 6.46 -0.22
C VAL A 7 3.55 7.06 -1.45
N LEU A 8 3.53 6.31 -2.55
CA LEU A 8 3.04 6.76 -3.84
C LEU A 8 1.73 6.06 -4.18
N GLY A 9 0.71 6.84 -4.54
CA GLY A 9 -0.55 6.30 -5.02
C GLY A 9 -1.73 7.24 -4.85
N ASP A 10 -2.90 6.63 -4.65
CA ASP A 10 -4.16 7.30 -4.50
C ASP A 10 -4.43 7.75 -3.06
N ALA A 11 -5.12 8.88 -2.97
CA ALA A 11 -5.78 9.36 -1.77
C ALA A 11 -7.23 9.63 -2.14
N VAL A 12 -8.14 8.88 -1.56
CA VAL A 12 -9.55 8.88 -1.93
C VAL A 12 -10.42 9.39 -0.78
N VAL A 13 -11.61 9.84 -1.11
CA VAL A 13 -12.63 10.11 -0.10
C VAL A 13 -13.64 8.99 -0.13
N ASP A 14 -13.73 8.26 0.98
CA ASP A 14 -14.75 7.26 1.21
C ASP A 14 -16.02 7.93 1.77
N LEU A 15 -17.14 7.64 1.14
CA LEU A 15 -18.46 8.10 1.55
C LEU A 15 -19.23 6.92 2.15
N LEU A 16 -19.31 6.91 3.49
CA LEU A 16 -19.94 5.82 4.24
C LEU A 16 -21.40 6.19 4.60
N PRO A 17 -22.33 5.24 4.57
CA PRO A 17 -23.68 5.47 5.05
C PRO A 17 -23.71 5.93 6.51
N ASP A 18 -24.39 7.06 6.80
CA ASP A 18 -24.54 7.65 8.14
C ASP A 18 -26.05 7.80 8.52
N GLY A 19 -26.89 6.93 8.00
CA GLY A 19 -28.33 6.96 8.24
C GLY A 19 -29.05 8.15 7.59
N GLU A 20 -30.38 8.10 7.53
CA GLU A 20 -31.24 9.18 7.03
C GLU A 20 -30.85 9.79 5.66
N GLY A 21 -30.24 8.98 4.79
CA GLY A 21 -29.77 9.42 3.47
C GLY A 21 -28.53 10.30 3.50
N ARG A 22 -27.81 10.35 4.62
CA ARG A 22 -26.52 11.06 4.76
C ARG A 22 -25.36 10.14 4.48
N LEU A 23 -24.25 10.73 4.01
CA LEU A 23 -22.98 10.08 3.83
C LEU A 23 -21.92 10.77 4.70
N LEU A 24 -21.20 9.99 5.50
CA LEU A 24 -20.05 10.44 6.25
C LEU A 24 -18.82 10.46 5.32
N GLN A 25 -18.15 11.61 5.27
CA GLN A 25 -16.90 11.76 4.53
C GLN A 25 -15.74 11.25 5.36
N CYS A 26 -15.05 10.24 4.88
CA CYS A 26 -13.88 9.64 5.52
C CYS A 26 -12.65 9.71 4.60
N PRO A 27 -11.45 9.94 5.15
CA PRO A 27 -10.23 9.79 4.38
C PRO A 27 -9.98 8.31 4.11
N GLY A 28 -9.56 8.00 2.87
CA GLY A 28 -9.28 6.65 2.41
C GLY A 28 -8.17 6.58 1.37
N GLY A 29 -8.00 5.41 0.79
CA GLY A 29 -6.89 5.06 -0.11
C GLY A 29 -5.78 4.32 0.63
N ALA A 30 -5.47 3.10 0.17
CA ALA A 30 -4.47 2.26 0.84
C ALA A 30 -3.11 2.97 1.00
N PRO A 31 -2.57 3.66 -0.03
CA PRO A 31 -1.33 4.43 0.14
C PRO A 31 -1.46 5.57 1.17
N ALA A 32 -2.58 6.30 1.19
CA ALA A 32 -2.79 7.36 2.18
C ALA A 32 -2.85 6.79 3.60
N ASN A 33 -3.51 5.64 3.80
CA ASN A 33 -3.57 4.94 5.07
C ASN A 33 -2.17 4.51 5.55
N VAL A 34 -1.35 3.95 4.65
CA VAL A 34 0.04 3.59 4.96
C VAL A 34 0.85 4.83 5.36
N ALA A 35 0.74 5.94 4.63
CA ALA A 35 1.47 7.17 4.94
C ALA A 35 1.12 7.72 6.33
N VAL A 36 -0.18 7.76 6.67
CA VAL A 36 -0.67 8.17 8.00
C VAL A 36 -0.20 7.20 9.07
N GLY A 37 -0.29 5.88 8.84
CA GLY A 37 0.16 4.87 9.77
C GLY A 37 1.65 5.00 10.11
N VAL A 38 2.50 5.22 9.12
CA VAL A 38 3.94 5.47 9.31
C VAL A 38 4.17 6.73 10.16
N ALA A 39 3.48 7.84 9.85
CA ALA A 39 3.63 9.09 10.61
C ALA A 39 3.19 8.93 12.06
N ARG A 40 2.07 8.25 12.33
CA ARG A 40 1.58 7.97 13.69
C ARG A 40 2.54 7.10 14.51
N LEU A 41 3.34 6.27 13.85
CA LEU A 41 4.41 5.49 14.48
C LEU A 41 5.71 6.30 14.67
N GLY A 42 5.72 7.58 14.34
CA GLY A 42 6.88 8.46 14.48
C GLY A 42 7.90 8.34 13.34
N GLY A 43 7.52 7.69 12.21
CA GLY A 43 8.35 7.61 11.01
C GLY A 43 8.31 8.90 10.18
N ASP A 44 9.38 9.20 9.45
CA ASP A 44 9.41 10.30 8.47
C ASP A 44 8.64 9.87 7.21
N SER A 45 7.38 10.27 7.13
CA SER A 45 6.43 9.87 6.09
C SER A 45 6.19 11.00 5.09
N GLY A 46 6.18 10.67 3.80
CA GLY A 46 5.79 11.60 2.74
C GLY A 46 4.86 10.94 1.71
N PHE A 47 3.92 11.71 1.19
CA PHE A 47 2.96 11.23 0.20
C PHE A 47 3.25 11.82 -1.18
N ILE A 48 3.26 10.96 -2.20
CA ILE A 48 3.42 11.31 -3.61
C ILE A 48 2.13 10.93 -4.34
N GLY A 49 1.44 11.90 -4.93
CA GLY A 49 0.20 11.62 -5.67
C GLY A 49 -0.50 12.88 -6.12
N ARG A 50 -1.61 12.71 -6.81
CA ARG A 50 -2.49 13.81 -7.23
C ARG A 50 -3.89 13.63 -6.68
N VAL A 51 -4.49 14.74 -6.28
CA VAL A 51 -5.92 14.87 -5.96
C VAL A 51 -6.47 16.09 -6.70
N GLY A 52 -7.77 16.17 -6.91
CA GLY A 52 -8.37 17.32 -7.57
C GLY A 52 -8.18 18.61 -6.76
N ASP A 53 -8.09 19.76 -7.41
CA ASP A 53 -8.28 21.04 -6.73
C ASP A 53 -9.78 21.27 -6.48
N ASP A 54 -10.35 20.42 -5.66
CA ASP A 54 -11.76 20.40 -5.26
C ASP A 54 -11.89 20.25 -3.73
N PRO A 55 -13.10 20.32 -3.17
CA PRO A 55 -13.27 20.19 -1.72
C PRO A 55 -12.70 18.89 -1.14
N PHE A 56 -12.81 17.77 -1.85
CA PHE A 56 -12.32 16.47 -1.41
C PHE A 56 -10.79 16.38 -1.46
N GLY A 57 -10.15 16.90 -2.51
CA GLY A 57 -8.70 16.91 -2.61
C GLY A 57 -8.05 17.82 -1.55
N ARG A 58 -8.65 18.98 -1.29
CA ARG A 58 -8.20 19.86 -0.20
C ARG A 58 -8.40 19.23 1.17
N PHE A 59 -9.51 18.51 1.37
CA PHE A 59 -9.75 17.72 2.59
C PHE A 59 -8.67 16.67 2.79
N MET A 60 -8.41 15.84 1.78
CA MET A 60 -7.39 14.78 1.87
C MET A 60 -6.00 15.35 2.17
N ARG A 61 -5.58 16.38 1.43
CA ARG A 61 -4.27 17.02 1.65
C ARG A 61 -4.15 17.63 3.05
N HIS A 62 -5.22 18.25 3.54
CA HIS A 62 -5.26 18.81 4.89
C HIS A 62 -5.18 17.71 5.96
N THR A 63 -5.94 16.62 5.80
CA THR A 63 -5.95 15.50 6.72
C THR A 63 -4.57 14.85 6.81
N LEU A 64 -3.91 14.56 5.69
CA LEU A 64 -2.56 14.00 5.70
C LEU A 64 -1.55 14.93 6.37
N ALA A 65 -1.64 16.25 6.10
CA ALA A 65 -0.78 17.24 6.74
C ALA A 65 -1.00 17.32 8.26
N GLN A 66 -2.25 17.23 8.74
CA GLN A 66 -2.56 17.18 10.17
C GLN A 66 -1.98 15.92 10.85
N GLU A 67 -1.92 14.81 10.14
CA GLU A 67 -1.29 13.56 10.58
C GLU A 67 0.25 13.58 10.42
N GLN A 68 0.82 14.76 10.14
CA GLN A 68 2.27 14.98 10.00
C GLN A 68 2.92 14.24 8.83
N VAL A 69 2.15 13.89 7.81
CA VAL A 69 2.68 13.41 6.53
C VAL A 69 3.19 14.59 5.72
N ASP A 70 4.39 14.49 5.14
CA ASP A 70 4.90 15.47 4.18
C ASP A 70 4.07 15.43 2.89
N VAL A 71 3.28 16.48 2.64
CA VAL A 71 2.39 16.61 1.48
C VAL A 71 2.94 17.54 0.39
N ASN A 72 4.25 17.84 0.39
CA ASN A 72 4.85 18.72 -0.61
C ASN A 72 4.75 18.13 -2.03
N TYR A 73 4.67 16.82 -2.15
CA TYR A 73 4.54 16.08 -3.40
C TYR A 73 3.12 15.55 -3.65
N MET A 74 2.15 16.00 -2.86
CA MET A 74 0.72 15.79 -3.10
C MET A 74 0.16 16.98 -3.88
N ARG A 75 -0.01 16.83 -5.19
CA ARG A 75 -0.42 17.90 -6.09
C ARG A 75 -1.94 18.06 -6.10
N LEU A 76 -2.39 19.33 -6.16
CA LEU A 76 -3.77 19.68 -6.45
C LEU A 76 -3.91 19.89 -7.96
N ASP A 77 -4.74 19.10 -8.62
CA ASP A 77 -4.97 19.13 -10.07
C ASP A 77 -6.26 19.90 -10.37
N ALA A 78 -6.15 21.02 -11.08
CA ALA A 78 -7.32 21.85 -11.41
C ALA A 78 -8.19 21.24 -12.53
N ALA A 79 -7.63 20.34 -13.34
CA ALA A 79 -8.31 19.73 -14.48
C ALA A 79 -9.04 18.42 -14.11
N GLN A 80 -8.55 17.72 -13.10
CA GLN A 80 -9.07 16.41 -12.69
C GLN A 80 -9.84 16.51 -11.36
N ARG A 81 -10.59 15.47 -11.03
CA ARG A 81 -11.35 15.39 -9.77
C ARG A 81 -10.74 14.34 -8.84
N THR A 82 -10.91 14.58 -7.54
CA THR A 82 -10.48 13.63 -6.50
C THR A 82 -11.25 12.33 -6.63
N SER A 83 -10.54 11.21 -6.52
CA SER A 83 -11.14 9.88 -6.44
C SER A 83 -12.09 9.81 -5.25
N THR A 84 -13.31 9.37 -5.50
CA THR A 84 -14.38 9.29 -4.51
C THR A 84 -15.00 7.92 -4.59
N VAL A 85 -15.16 7.26 -3.45
CA VAL A 85 -15.71 5.91 -3.33
C VAL A 85 -16.94 5.95 -2.46
N VAL A 86 -18.05 5.41 -2.95
CA VAL A 86 -19.21 5.14 -2.11
C VAL A 86 -19.05 3.72 -1.56
N VAL A 87 -19.12 3.63 -0.24
CA VAL A 87 -19.08 2.35 0.47
C VAL A 87 -20.52 1.96 0.79
N ASP A 88 -20.92 0.77 0.38
CA ASP A 88 -22.19 0.18 0.74
C ASP A 88 -21.98 -1.04 1.63
N LEU A 89 -22.96 -1.34 2.46
CA LEU A 89 -22.99 -2.53 3.31
C LEU A 89 -24.07 -3.46 2.79
N ASP A 90 -23.70 -4.68 2.43
CA ASP A 90 -24.66 -5.68 2.05
C ASP A 90 -25.47 -6.19 3.27
N SER A 91 -26.44 -7.07 3.03
CA SER A 91 -27.30 -7.65 4.09
C SER A 91 -26.53 -8.51 5.11
N HIS A 92 -25.27 -8.85 4.84
CA HIS A 92 -24.38 -9.61 5.71
C HIS A 92 -23.35 -8.71 6.42
N GLY A 93 -23.37 -7.38 6.13
CA GLY A 93 -22.42 -6.41 6.67
C GLY A 93 -21.09 -6.37 5.91
N GLU A 94 -21.00 -7.05 4.78
CA GLU A 94 -19.82 -6.96 3.92
C GLU A 94 -19.82 -5.64 3.14
N ARG A 95 -18.62 -5.04 3.03
CA ARG A 95 -18.45 -3.77 2.32
C ARG A 95 -18.24 -3.97 0.84
N THR A 96 -18.99 -3.20 0.06
CA THR A 96 -18.74 -3.03 -1.37
C THR A 96 -18.26 -1.61 -1.64
N PHE A 97 -17.32 -1.46 -2.59
CA PHE A 97 -16.69 -0.19 -2.92
C PHE A 97 -17.01 0.19 -4.36
N THR A 98 -17.70 1.32 -4.54
CA THR A 98 -18.03 1.84 -5.87
C THR A 98 -17.26 3.13 -6.13
N PHE A 99 -16.31 3.08 -7.06
CA PHE A 99 -15.57 4.26 -7.51
C PHE A 99 -16.47 5.15 -8.36
N MET A 100 -16.81 6.35 -7.85
CA MET A 100 -17.73 7.28 -8.49
C MET A 100 -17.06 8.17 -9.53
N VAL A 101 -15.76 8.39 -9.39
CA VAL A 101 -14.98 9.27 -10.27
C VAL A 101 -13.85 8.45 -10.91
N ARG A 102 -13.96 8.24 -12.22
CA ARG A 102 -12.91 7.63 -13.03
C ARG A 102 -12.98 8.12 -14.49
N PRO A 103 -11.85 8.53 -15.09
CA PRO A 103 -10.53 8.68 -14.46
C PRO A 103 -10.53 9.77 -13.40
N SER A 104 -9.73 9.60 -12.34
CA SER A 104 -9.54 10.54 -11.23
C SER A 104 -8.11 11.07 -11.21
N ALA A 105 -7.86 12.12 -10.44
CA ALA A 105 -6.59 12.87 -10.44
C ALA A 105 -5.36 11.98 -10.16
N ASP A 106 -5.49 10.95 -9.35
CA ASP A 106 -4.43 9.98 -9.01
C ASP A 106 -3.84 9.27 -10.23
N LEU A 107 -4.63 9.10 -11.31
CA LEU A 107 -4.19 8.47 -12.55
C LEU A 107 -3.37 9.39 -13.47
N PHE A 108 -3.25 10.67 -13.12
CA PHE A 108 -2.56 11.68 -13.91
C PHE A 108 -1.21 12.11 -13.32
N LEU A 109 -0.63 11.29 -12.43
CA LEU A 109 0.70 11.54 -11.86
C LEU A 109 1.75 11.69 -12.97
N GLN A 110 2.62 12.71 -12.87
CA GLN A 110 3.63 13.05 -13.85
C GLN A 110 5.05 12.97 -13.25
N PRO A 111 6.10 12.81 -14.06
CA PRO A 111 7.48 12.74 -13.57
C PRO A 111 7.93 13.96 -12.75
N GLU A 112 7.41 15.15 -13.05
CA GLU A 112 7.69 16.39 -12.30
C GLU A 112 7.04 16.43 -10.91
N ASP A 113 6.15 15.50 -10.60
CA ASP A 113 5.55 15.38 -9.26
C ASP A 113 6.42 14.57 -8.30
N LEU A 114 7.47 13.93 -8.81
CA LEU A 114 8.34 13.07 -8.01
C LEU A 114 9.35 13.87 -7.19
N PRO A 115 9.65 13.46 -5.95
CA PRO A 115 10.75 14.02 -5.17
C PRO A 115 12.11 13.59 -5.72
N PRO A 116 13.17 14.32 -5.39
CA PRO A 116 14.52 13.77 -5.48
C PRO A 116 14.68 12.66 -4.43
N PHE A 117 14.90 11.43 -4.90
CA PHE A 117 15.14 10.29 -4.02
C PHE A 117 16.60 10.25 -3.55
N ALA A 118 16.83 9.67 -2.36
CA ALA A 118 18.14 9.52 -1.75
C ALA A 118 18.37 8.08 -1.22
N ALA A 119 19.62 7.75 -0.98
CA ALA A 119 20.00 6.44 -0.43
C ALA A 119 19.36 6.20 0.94
N GLY A 120 18.96 4.95 1.18
CA GLY A 120 18.33 4.51 2.42
C GLY A 120 16.86 4.90 2.58
N GLN A 121 16.27 5.63 1.63
CA GLN A 121 14.83 5.92 1.61
C GLN A 121 14.04 4.70 1.12
N TRP A 122 12.76 4.66 1.50
CA TRP A 122 11.80 3.69 1.02
C TRP A 122 10.77 4.35 0.10
N LEU A 123 10.33 3.62 -0.92
CA LEU A 123 9.16 3.94 -1.73
C LEU A 123 8.16 2.79 -1.62
N HIS A 124 6.98 3.07 -1.09
CA HIS A 124 5.86 2.13 -1.06
C HIS A 124 4.89 2.42 -2.19
N VAL A 125 4.45 1.37 -2.89
CA VAL A 125 3.56 1.44 -4.05
C VAL A 125 2.50 0.34 -3.98
N CYS A 126 1.26 0.66 -4.44
CA CYS A 126 0.19 -0.31 -4.68
C CYS A 126 -0.15 -0.38 -6.18
N SER A 127 -0.85 -1.44 -6.60
CA SER A 127 -1.10 -1.69 -8.03
C SER A 127 -2.05 -0.67 -8.68
N ILE A 128 -2.89 0.01 -7.92
CA ILE A 128 -3.84 0.98 -8.46
C ILE A 128 -3.14 2.12 -9.22
N ALA A 129 -1.96 2.55 -8.74
CA ALA A 129 -1.15 3.57 -9.41
C ALA A 129 -0.61 3.12 -10.78
N LEU A 130 -0.62 1.81 -11.05
CA LEU A 130 -0.18 1.19 -12.30
C LEU A 130 -1.33 0.94 -13.28
N SER A 131 -2.58 1.23 -12.91
CA SER A 131 -3.77 0.83 -13.68
C SER A 131 -3.97 1.62 -14.96
N ALA A 132 -3.42 2.84 -15.06
CA ALA A 132 -3.57 3.71 -16.24
C ALA A 132 -2.37 4.65 -16.44
N GLU A 133 -2.20 5.08 -17.68
CA GLU A 133 -1.26 6.16 -18.03
C GLU A 133 -1.87 7.55 -17.70
N PRO A 134 -1.03 8.53 -17.35
CA PRO A 134 0.44 8.53 -17.24
C PRO A 134 0.98 8.04 -15.89
N SER A 135 0.12 7.75 -14.92
CA SER A 135 0.52 7.31 -13.56
C SER A 135 1.36 6.04 -13.61
N ARG A 136 1.00 5.06 -14.46
CA ARG A 136 1.74 3.80 -14.66
C ARG A 136 3.22 4.05 -14.95
N SER A 137 3.51 4.78 -16.02
CA SER A 137 4.89 5.07 -16.45
C SER A 137 5.64 5.88 -15.39
N THR A 138 4.99 6.87 -14.77
CA THR A 138 5.58 7.69 -13.72
C THR A 138 5.90 6.87 -12.46
N THR A 139 5.01 5.96 -12.07
CA THR A 139 5.22 5.08 -10.92
C THR A 139 6.41 4.15 -11.14
N PHE A 140 6.52 3.52 -12.31
CA PHE A 140 7.70 2.72 -12.64
C PHE A 140 8.99 3.56 -12.66
N ALA A 141 8.93 4.77 -13.21
CA ALA A 141 10.07 5.68 -13.17
C ALA A 141 10.50 6.03 -11.74
N ALA A 142 9.54 6.22 -10.82
CA ALA A 142 9.82 6.44 -9.39
C ALA A 142 10.49 5.23 -8.74
N MET A 143 9.96 4.01 -8.98
CA MET A 143 10.55 2.76 -8.47
C MET A 143 12.01 2.58 -8.95
N GLU A 144 12.26 2.83 -10.22
CA GLU A 144 13.61 2.76 -10.79
C GLU A 144 14.52 3.88 -10.26
N ALA A 145 13.99 5.10 -10.07
CA ALA A 145 14.76 6.24 -9.59
C ALA A 145 15.23 6.05 -8.14
N ILE A 146 14.36 5.59 -7.24
CA ILE A 146 14.76 5.34 -5.86
C ILE A 146 15.79 4.21 -5.76
N LYS A 147 15.68 3.16 -6.56
CA LYS A 147 16.69 2.08 -6.61
C LYS A 147 18.03 2.60 -7.12
N ARG A 148 18.05 3.43 -8.17
CA ARG A 148 19.28 4.08 -8.65
C ARG A 148 19.92 4.98 -7.60
N ALA A 149 19.11 5.60 -6.73
CA ALA A 149 19.58 6.43 -5.63
C ALA A 149 20.11 5.62 -4.43
N GLY A 150 19.99 4.28 -4.44
CA GLY A 150 20.38 3.41 -3.32
C GLY A 150 19.32 3.29 -2.22
N GLY A 151 18.06 3.53 -2.56
CA GLY A 151 16.91 3.27 -1.70
C GLY A 151 16.23 1.94 -2.02
N TYR A 152 15.07 1.71 -1.40
CA TYR A 152 14.33 0.46 -1.40
C TYR A 152 12.91 0.65 -1.90
N VAL A 153 12.34 -0.39 -2.52
CA VAL A 153 10.95 -0.45 -2.97
C VAL A 153 10.18 -1.47 -2.13
N SER A 154 9.07 -1.02 -1.56
CA SER A 154 8.03 -1.87 -0.94
C SER A 154 6.82 -1.92 -1.86
N PHE A 155 6.31 -3.10 -2.13
CA PHE A 155 5.15 -3.32 -2.98
C PHE A 155 4.10 -4.17 -2.28
N ASP A 156 2.89 -3.62 -2.14
CA ASP A 156 1.67 -4.34 -1.78
C ASP A 156 0.72 -4.22 -2.99
N PRO A 157 0.48 -5.29 -3.75
CA PRO A 157 -0.37 -5.20 -4.94
C PRO A 157 -1.73 -4.60 -4.65
N ASN A 158 -2.37 -4.99 -3.55
CA ASN A 158 -3.72 -4.55 -3.19
C ASN A 158 -4.64 -4.56 -4.43
N ILE A 159 -4.74 -5.75 -5.04
CA ILE A 159 -5.34 -5.95 -6.37
C ILE A 159 -6.82 -5.56 -6.37
N ARG A 160 -7.19 -4.71 -7.33
CA ARG A 160 -8.56 -4.33 -7.65
C ARG A 160 -8.77 -4.58 -9.14
N SER A 161 -9.09 -5.83 -9.50
CA SER A 161 -9.17 -6.26 -10.90
C SER A 161 -10.20 -5.50 -11.73
N ASP A 162 -11.27 -5.02 -11.10
CA ASP A 162 -12.32 -4.20 -11.70
C ASP A 162 -11.86 -2.81 -12.16
N LEU A 163 -10.71 -2.35 -11.68
CA LEU A 163 -10.12 -1.06 -12.09
C LEU A 163 -9.20 -1.18 -13.33
N TRP A 164 -8.98 -2.38 -13.81
CA TRP A 164 -8.11 -2.64 -14.96
C TRP A 164 -8.95 -2.92 -16.21
N GLN A 165 -8.59 -2.27 -17.32
CA GLN A 165 -9.28 -2.45 -18.59
C GLN A 165 -8.90 -3.79 -19.25
N ASP A 166 -7.65 -4.20 -19.09
CA ASP A 166 -7.11 -5.45 -19.64
C ASP A 166 -6.49 -6.29 -18.50
N PRO A 167 -6.95 -7.52 -18.30
CA PRO A 167 -6.34 -8.44 -17.32
C PRO A 167 -4.87 -8.77 -17.63
N GLN A 168 -4.43 -8.68 -18.90
CA GLN A 168 -3.04 -8.90 -19.26
C GLN A 168 -2.16 -7.72 -18.83
N ASP A 169 -2.63 -6.48 -18.98
CA ASP A 169 -1.95 -5.29 -18.46
C ASP A 169 -1.73 -5.39 -16.94
N LEU A 170 -2.72 -5.89 -16.19
CA LEU A 170 -2.58 -6.14 -14.76
C LEU A 170 -1.42 -7.10 -14.49
N ARG A 171 -1.38 -8.26 -15.18
CA ARG A 171 -0.34 -9.27 -14.97
C ARG A 171 1.06 -8.73 -15.30
N ASP A 172 1.19 -8.05 -16.44
CA ASP A 172 2.47 -7.51 -16.90
C ASP A 172 2.99 -6.41 -15.94
N CYS A 173 2.08 -5.55 -15.45
CA CYS A 173 2.42 -4.53 -14.46
C CYS A 173 2.82 -5.15 -13.11
N LEU A 174 2.09 -6.17 -12.63
CA LEU A 174 2.44 -6.89 -11.41
C LEU A 174 3.82 -7.54 -11.53
N ASP A 175 4.09 -8.22 -12.64
CA ASP A 175 5.38 -8.88 -12.88
C ASP A 175 6.54 -7.89 -12.85
N ARG A 176 6.38 -6.72 -13.51
CA ARG A 176 7.40 -5.68 -13.50
C ARG A 176 7.59 -5.06 -12.11
N ALA A 177 6.51 -4.79 -11.39
CA ALA A 177 6.58 -4.21 -10.05
C ALA A 177 7.23 -5.17 -9.05
N LEU A 178 6.85 -6.45 -9.08
CA LEU A 178 7.45 -7.50 -8.24
C LEU A 178 8.95 -7.67 -8.51
N ALA A 179 9.38 -7.56 -9.76
CA ALA A 179 10.82 -7.63 -10.12
C ALA A 179 11.64 -6.43 -9.60
N LEU A 180 11.00 -5.27 -9.36
CA LEU A 180 11.65 -4.08 -8.81
C LEU A 180 11.62 -4.03 -7.28
N ALA A 181 10.73 -4.78 -6.63
CA ALA A 181 10.48 -4.69 -5.20
C ALA A 181 11.55 -5.42 -4.36
N ASP A 182 11.98 -4.77 -3.29
CA ASP A 182 12.87 -5.34 -2.26
C ASP A 182 12.06 -6.04 -1.16
N ALA A 183 10.92 -5.45 -0.80
CA ALA A 183 9.95 -6.01 0.15
C ALA A 183 8.58 -6.13 -0.52
N ILE A 184 7.98 -7.30 -0.46
CA ILE A 184 6.68 -7.61 -1.03
C ILE A 184 5.76 -8.10 0.10
N LYS A 185 4.56 -7.54 0.18
CA LYS A 185 3.50 -8.07 1.04
C LYS A 185 2.33 -8.49 0.16
N LEU A 186 1.78 -9.66 0.40
CA LEU A 186 0.63 -10.24 -0.30
C LEU A 186 -0.41 -10.75 0.70
N SER A 187 -1.68 -10.79 0.30
CA SER A 187 -2.66 -11.68 0.91
C SER A 187 -2.51 -13.11 0.37
N GLU A 188 -3.24 -14.08 0.94
CA GLU A 188 -3.28 -15.45 0.42
C GLU A 188 -3.87 -15.49 -0.98
N GLU A 189 -4.93 -14.70 -1.23
CA GLU A 189 -5.61 -14.64 -2.53
C GLU A 189 -4.69 -14.02 -3.60
N GLU A 190 -3.94 -12.97 -3.23
CA GLU A 190 -2.98 -12.34 -4.13
C GLU A 190 -1.81 -13.27 -4.46
N LEU A 191 -1.32 -14.01 -3.46
CA LEU A 191 -0.31 -15.04 -3.68
C LEU A 191 -0.82 -16.10 -4.67
N ALA A 192 -2.04 -16.61 -4.47
CA ALA A 192 -2.64 -17.59 -5.36
C ALA A 192 -2.81 -17.04 -6.78
N PHE A 193 -3.31 -15.81 -6.91
CA PHE A 193 -3.49 -15.15 -8.21
C PHE A 193 -2.18 -14.98 -8.99
N ILE A 194 -1.12 -14.52 -8.30
CA ILE A 194 0.18 -14.21 -8.93
C ILE A 194 0.99 -15.48 -9.19
N SER A 195 1.02 -16.39 -8.22
CA SER A 195 1.81 -17.63 -8.32
C SER A 195 1.14 -18.73 -9.16
N GLY A 196 -0.19 -18.66 -9.32
CA GLY A 196 -0.98 -19.74 -9.89
C GLY A 196 -0.99 -21.01 -9.02
N SER A 197 -0.89 -20.86 -7.70
CA SER A 197 -0.91 -21.97 -6.74
C SER A 197 -1.71 -21.59 -5.49
N ASP A 198 -2.67 -22.41 -5.11
CA ASP A 198 -3.44 -22.27 -3.86
C ASP A 198 -2.64 -22.73 -2.63
N ASP A 199 -1.55 -23.48 -2.83
CA ASP A 199 -0.64 -23.87 -1.75
C ASP A 199 0.37 -22.76 -1.46
N ILE A 200 0.33 -22.22 -0.24
CA ILE A 200 1.13 -21.07 0.19
C ILE A 200 2.63 -21.35 0.08
N VAL A 201 3.06 -22.55 0.47
CA VAL A 201 4.50 -22.91 0.42
C VAL A 201 4.99 -22.95 -1.02
N SER A 202 4.22 -23.58 -1.90
CA SER A 202 4.51 -23.64 -3.34
C SER A 202 4.44 -22.23 -3.97
N GLY A 203 3.47 -21.42 -3.60
CA GLY A 203 3.32 -20.04 -4.06
C GLY A 203 4.54 -19.17 -3.70
N ILE A 204 4.95 -19.19 -2.44
CA ILE A 204 6.15 -18.49 -1.96
C ILE A 204 7.40 -18.96 -2.69
N ALA A 205 7.56 -20.30 -2.88
CA ALA A 205 8.72 -20.85 -3.59
C ALA A 205 8.77 -20.36 -5.05
N ARG A 206 7.62 -20.34 -5.76
CA ARG A 206 7.52 -19.84 -7.14
C ARG A 206 7.88 -18.35 -7.24
N LEU A 207 7.37 -17.50 -6.35
CA LEU A 207 7.66 -16.09 -6.36
C LEU A 207 9.14 -15.82 -6.02
N ASN A 208 9.68 -16.50 -5.01
CA ASN A 208 11.11 -16.39 -4.69
C ASN A 208 12.01 -16.82 -5.85
N ALA A 209 11.66 -17.91 -6.56
CA ALA A 209 12.44 -18.37 -7.72
C ALA A 209 12.37 -17.37 -8.89
N ARG A 210 11.22 -16.71 -9.07
CA ARG A 210 10.97 -15.80 -10.20
C ARG A 210 11.50 -14.39 -9.99
N PHE A 211 11.25 -13.78 -8.81
CA PHE A 211 11.50 -12.36 -8.56
C PHE A 211 12.63 -12.11 -7.57
N GLN A 212 13.01 -13.09 -6.74
CA GLN A 212 14.10 -13.03 -5.77
C GLN A 212 14.03 -11.80 -4.84
N PRO A 213 12.86 -11.45 -4.26
CA PRO A 213 12.78 -10.33 -3.34
C PRO A 213 13.63 -10.59 -2.11
N THR A 214 14.14 -9.51 -1.48
CA THR A 214 14.84 -9.66 -0.21
C THR A 214 13.89 -10.13 0.89
N LEU A 215 12.64 -9.60 0.88
CA LEU A 215 11.60 -9.95 1.84
C LEU A 215 10.26 -10.18 1.12
N LEU A 216 9.66 -11.35 1.31
CA LEU A 216 8.31 -11.68 0.87
C LEU A 216 7.45 -12.04 2.07
N LEU A 217 6.34 -11.38 2.25
CA LEU A 217 5.38 -11.60 3.33
C LEU A 217 4.02 -12.00 2.77
N VAL A 218 3.42 -13.05 3.33
CA VAL A 218 2.06 -13.47 3.01
C VAL A 218 1.23 -13.42 4.28
N THR A 219 0.31 -12.45 4.34
CA THR A 219 -0.58 -12.27 5.50
C THR A 219 -1.76 -13.21 5.42
N GLN A 220 -2.09 -13.86 6.55
CA GLN A 220 -3.11 -14.91 6.69
C GLN A 220 -4.16 -14.54 7.74
N GLY A 221 -4.43 -13.25 7.90
CA GLY A 221 -5.38 -12.75 8.90
C GLY A 221 -5.05 -13.26 10.30
N LYS A 222 -6.03 -13.91 10.93
CA LYS A 222 -5.88 -14.47 12.30
C LYS A 222 -4.82 -15.57 12.42
N ALA A 223 -4.40 -16.19 11.33
CA ALA A 223 -3.34 -17.21 11.35
C ALA A 223 -1.93 -16.58 11.42
N GLY A 224 -1.77 -15.29 11.09
CA GLY A 224 -0.49 -14.61 11.19
C GLY A 224 0.14 -14.30 9.83
N VAL A 225 1.44 -14.49 9.70
CA VAL A 225 2.18 -14.17 8.47
C VAL A 225 3.25 -15.23 8.17
N GLN A 226 3.33 -15.65 6.91
CA GLN A 226 4.48 -16.37 6.38
C GLN A 226 5.50 -15.33 5.89
N ALA A 227 6.73 -15.39 6.40
CA ALA A 227 7.81 -14.51 5.99
C ALA A 227 8.91 -15.31 5.30
N ALA A 228 9.28 -14.89 4.10
CA ALA A 228 10.47 -15.39 3.38
C ALA A 228 11.50 -14.26 3.30
N LEU A 229 12.62 -14.42 3.98
CA LEU A 229 13.74 -13.48 3.97
C LEU A 229 14.93 -14.15 3.29
N ARG A 230 15.35 -13.61 2.13
CA ARG A 230 16.41 -14.20 1.29
C ARG A 230 16.19 -15.70 1.04
N GLY A 231 14.95 -16.10 0.82
CA GLY A 231 14.56 -17.49 0.55
C GLY A 231 14.38 -18.39 1.79
N GLN A 232 14.75 -17.94 2.98
CA GLN A 232 14.42 -18.66 4.23
C GLN A 232 13.01 -18.34 4.66
N VAL A 233 12.17 -19.35 4.88
CA VAL A 233 10.74 -19.21 5.19
C VAL A 233 10.47 -19.57 6.64
N SER A 234 9.65 -18.78 7.33
CA SER A 234 9.14 -19.06 8.66
C SER A 234 7.74 -18.48 8.84
N HIS A 235 6.95 -19.13 9.69
CA HIS A 235 5.63 -18.64 10.09
C HIS A 235 5.72 -17.88 11.42
N PHE A 236 5.02 -16.73 11.46
CA PHE A 236 4.89 -15.88 12.64
C PHE A 236 3.41 -15.78 13.01
N PRO A 237 2.96 -16.43 14.10
CA PRO A 237 1.55 -16.45 14.47
C PRO A 237 1.03 -15.06 14.86
N ALA A 238 -0.23 -14.77 14.55
CA ALA A 238 -0.88 -13.54 15.00
C ALA A 238 -1.23 -13.61 16.50
N ARG A 239 -1.32 -12.43 17.12
CA ARG A 239 -1.93 -12.30 18.44
C ARG A 239 -3.45 -12.27 18.30
N PRO A 240 -4.22 -13.02 19.08
CA PRO A 240 -5.67 -12.99 19.01
C PRO A 240 -6.22 -11.61 19.39
N VAL A 241 -7.13 -11.10 18.57
CA VAL A 241 -7.92 -9.88 18.83
C VAL A 241 -9.38 -10.15 18.46
N VAL A 242 -10.29 -9.37 19.03
CA VAL A 242 -11.71 -9.37 18.63
C VAL A 242 -11.84 -8.32 17.51
N ALA A 243 -11.91 -8.77 16.28
CA ALA A 243 -12.07 -7.87 15.14
C ALA A 243 -13.51 -7.38 15.05
N VAL A 244 -13.66 -6.07 14.82
CA VAL A 244 -14.93 -5.39 14.52
C VAL A 244 -15.04 -5.14 13.01
N ASP A 245 -13.93 -4.63 12.42
CA ASP A 245 -13.85 -4.29 10.99
C ASP A 245 -12.41 -4.51 10.51
N THR A 246 -12.24 -5.27 9.45
CA THR A 246 -10.90 -5.62 8.94
C THR A 246 -10.36 -4.64 7.87
N THR A 247 -11.14 -3.61 7.54
CA THR A 247 -10.73 -2.58 6.57
C THR A 247 -9.48 -1.85 7.04
N GLY A 248 -8.49 -1.71 6.15
CA GLY A 248 -7.23 -1.04 6.48
C GLY A 248 -6.24 -1.84 7.32
N ALA A 249 -6.57 -3.08 7.73
CA ALA A 249 -5.64 -3.93 8.51
C ALA A 249 -4.35 -4.23 7.74
N GLY A 250 -4.45 -4.45 6.42
CA GLY A 250 -3.31 -4.62 5.53
C GLY A 250 -2.43 -3.37 5.46
N ASP A 251 -3.05 -2.21 5.33
CA ASP A 251 -2.35 -0.92 5.25
C ASP A 251 -1.62 -0.62 6.57
N ALA A 252 -2.28 -0.87 7.71
CA ALA A 252 -1.69 -0.70 9.03
C ALA A 252 -0.53 -1.69 9.28
N PHE A 253 -0.65 -2.94 8.80
CA PHE A 253 0.44 -3.91 8.81
C PHE A 253 1.65 -3.39 8.02
N VAL A 254 1.43 -2.89 6.80
CA VAL A 254 2.50 -2.33 5.95
C VAL A 254 3.14 -1.11 6.62
N ALA A 255 2.35 -0.23 7.23
CA ALA A 255 2.88 0.94 7.94
C ALA A 255 3.81 0.53 9.09
N GLY A 256 3.40 -0.46 9.92
CA GLY A 256 4.22 -0.99 11.00
C GLY A 256 5.51 -1.65 10.50
N LEU A 257 5.41 -2.43 9.41
CA LEU A 257 6.56 -3.05 8.78
C LEU A 257 7.57 -2.01 8.29
N LEU A 258 7.10 -1.03 7.52
CA LEU A 258 7.96 0.01 6.95
C LEU A 258 8.61 0.90 8.01
N ALA A 259 7.88 1.22 9.09
CA ALA A 259 8.45 1.95 10.22
C ALA A 259 9.62 1.18 10.86
N GLY A 260 9.49 -0.13 11.06
CA GLY A 260 10.58 -0.99 11.53
C GLY A 260 11.76 -1.05 10.56
N LEU A 261 11.49 -1.37 9.29
CA LEU A 261 12.54 -1.50 8.27
C LEU A 261 13.28 -0.18 8.00
N ALA A 262 12.60 0.97 8.06
CA ALA A 262 13.24 2.28 7.90
C ALA A 262 14.12 2.64 9.11
N ALA A 263 13.79 2.16 10.29
CA ALA A 263 14.57 2.39 11.51
C ALA A 263 15.80 1.48 11.61
N HIS A 264 15.67 0.22 11.23
CA HIS A 264 16.66 -0.82 11.50
C HIS A 264 17.38 -1.35 10.24
N GLY A 265 16.86 -1.03 9.04
CA GLY A 265 17.25 -1.66 7.78
C GLY A 265 16.59 -3.03 7.57
N ILE A 266 16.78 -3.64 6.40
CA ILE A 266 16.34 -5.03 6.18
C ILE A 266 17.28 -5.96 6.94
N PRO A 267 16.78 -6.77 7.89
CA PRO A 267 17.63 -7.62 8.71
C PRO A 267 18.25 -8.77 7.93
N ASP A 268 19.32 -9.37 8.47
CA ASP A 268 20.02 -10.45 7.81
C ASP A 268 19.39 -11.83 8.02
N ASN A 269 18.54 -11.98 9.02
CA ASN A 269 17.89 -13.24 9.33
C ASN A 269 16.47 -13.04 9.92
N LEU A 270 15.67 -14.10 9.91
CA LEU A 270 14.29 -14.09 10.39
C LEU A 270 14.13 -13.78 11.87
N ALA A 271 15.11 -14.14 12.71
CA ALA A 271 15.04 -13.83 14.14
C ALA A 271 15.17 -12.31 14.38
N ALA A 272 16.03 -11.63 13.64
CA ALA A 272 16.17 -10.18 13.68
C ALA A 272 14.98 -9.44 13.05
N LEU A 273 14.22 -10.08 12.13
CA LEU A 273 12.99 -9.54 11.56
C LEU A 273 11.80 -9.63 12.54
N ALA A 274 11.82 -10.56 13.50
CA ALA A 274 10.67 -10.84 14.35
C ALA A 274 10.10 -9.61 15.10
N PRO A 275 10.91 -8.66 15.63
CA PRO A 275 10.37 -7.46 16.26
C PRO A 275 9.57 -6.56 15.29
N ASP A 276 10.06 -6.38 14.05
CA ASP A 276 9.39 -5.56 13.03
C ASP A 276 8.08 -6.22 12.58
N LEU A 277 8.07 -7.54 12.44
CA LEU A 277 6.83 -8.30 12.18
C LEU A 277 5.85 -8.23 13.35
N ALA A 278 6.33 -8.26 14.59
CA ALA A 278 5.46 -8.12 15.76
C ALA A 278 4.80 -6.72 15.79
N LEU A 279 5.54 -5.66 15.42
CA LEU A 279 5.00 -4.32 15.27
C LEU A 279 3.95 -4.29 14.14
N ALA A 280 4.27 -4.80 12.96
CA ALA A 280 3.38 -4.86 11.81
C ALA A 280 2.06 -5.59 12.13
N GLN A 281 2.14 -6.78 12.73
CA GLN A 281 0.98 -7.56 13.16
C GLN A 281 0.15 -6.83 14.23
N THR A 282 0.80 -6.12 15.16
CA THR A 282 0.10 -5.34 16.18
C THR A 282 -0.67 -4.18 15.54
N CYS A 283 -0.06 -3.46 14.60
CA CYS A 283 -0.73 -2.37 13.87
C CYS A 283 -1.93 -2.90 13.09
N GLY A 284 -1.75 -3.99 12.33
CA GLY A 284 -2.86 -4.63 11.59
C GLY A 284 -3.98 -5.09 12.51
N ALA A 285 -3.65 -5.70 13.65
CA ALA A 285 -4.64 -6.13 14.63
C ALA A 285 -5.42 -4.96 15.27
N LEU A 286 -4.71 -3.90 15.70
CA LEU A 286 -5.36 -2.70 16.27
C LEU A 286 -6.27 -1.97 15.29
N ALA A 287 -5.95 -1.98 14.01
CA ALA A 287 -6.81 -1.39 12.98
C ALA A 287 -8.15 -2.12 12.81
N THR A 288 -8.27 -3.34 13.36
CA THR A 288 -9.51 -4.12 13.27
C THR A 288 -10.43 -3.98 14.49
N THR A 289 -10.02 -3.28 15.57
CA THR A 289 -10.72 -3.23 16.88
C THR A 289 -11.53 -1.97 17.10
#